data_242b2ffeca3b11e3a0c90ba185cc0860
#
_entry.id   242b2ffeca3b11e3a0c90ba185cc0860
#
_cell.length_a   1.000
_cell.length_b   1.000
_cell.length_c   1.000
_cell.angle_alpha   90.00
_cell.angle_beta   90.00
_cell.angle_gamma   90.00
#
_symmetry.space_group_name_H-M   'P 1'
#
loop_
_entity.id
_entity.type
_entity.pdbx_description
1 polymer ?
#
loop_
_entity_poly.entity_id
_entity_poly.type
_entity_poly.pdbx_seq_one_letter_code
_entity_poly.pdbx_strand_id
1 'polypeptide(L)'
;MSWLSHQDLRRNFRQLFASDTCYHTASVFDPMSARIAADLGFEVGILGGSVASLQVLGAPDFALITLSEFAEQATRIGRVAQLPVIADADHGYGNALNVMRTIVELERAGVAALTIEDTLLPAQFGRKSTDLITVAEGVGKIRAALEARCDKEMAIIARTHAGILPVQEIISRTRQYQQAGADGICMVGVKDFDHLEQIAEHLSVPLMLVTYGNPLLRDDKRLAELGVRVTIDGHGAYFAAIKATYDSLREQRQILTQTSDLSATELTHTYTQPEEYIRYAEEFMSVKE
;
A
#
# COMPACT_ATOMS: atom_id res chain seq x y z
N MET A 1 29.04 -8.92 4.37
CA MET A 1 27.68 -8.45 4.72
C MET A 1 26.93 -9.61 5.32
N SER A 2 26.47 -9.53 6.58
CA SER A 2 25.53 -10.51 7.13
C SER A 2 24.15 -10.19 6.58
N TRP A 3 23.55 -11.12 5.84
CA TRP A 3 22.19 -10.99 5.34
C TRP A 3 21.22 -11.21 6.48
N LEU A 4 20.25 -10.30 6.67
CA LEU A 4 19.15 -10.51 7.59
C LEU A 4 18.19 -11.57 7.02
N SER A 5 17.70 -12.47 7.87
CA SER A 5 16.67 -13.41 7.46
C SER A 5 15.32 -12.70 7.37
N HIS A 6 14.36 -13.26 6.63
CA HIS A 6 12.98 -12.73 6.59
C HIS A 6 12.38 -12.65 7.99
N GLN A 7 12.71 -13.60 8.88
CA GLN A 7 12.24 -13.58 10.27
C GLN A 7 12.85 -12.40 11.06
N ASP A 8 14.14 -12.09 10.85
CA ASP A 8 14.75 -10.93 11.49
C ASP A 8 14.10 -9.62 11.03
N LEU A 9 13.81 -9.50 9.71
CA LEU A 9 13.11 -8.34 9.16
C LEU A 9 11.69 -8.21 9.72
N ARG A 10 10.97 -9.30 9.93
CA ARG A 10 9.65 -9.30 10.58
C ARG A 10 9.72 -8.84 12.03
N ARG A 11 10.71 -9.36 12.80
CA ARG A 11 10.95 -8.90 14.18
C ARG A 11 11.29 -7.43 14.24
N ASN A 12 12.15 -6.95 13.32
CA ASN A 12 12.46 -5.53 13.23
C ASN A 12 11.19 -4.69 12.98
N PHE A 13 10.32 -5.14 12.06
CA PHE A 13 9.04 -4.47 11.85
C PHE A 13 8.16 -4.44 13.11
N ARG A 14 8.08 -5.56 13.85
CA ARG A 14 7.34 -5.61 15.13
C ARG A 14 7.91 -4.63 16.16
N GLN A 15 9.22 -4.45 16.20
CA GLN A 15 9.85 -3.48 17.08
C GLN A 15 9.50 -2.04 16.69
N LEU A 16 9.51 -1.70 15.39
CA LEU A 16 9.05 -0.40 14.90
C LEU A 16 7.59 -0.16 15.28
N PHE A 17 6.74 -1.15 15.07
CA PHE A 17 5.31 -1.08 15.34
C PHE A 17 4.98 -0.99 16.83
N ALA A 18 5.85 -1.49 17.70
CA ALA A 18 5.72 -1.40 19.16
C ALA A 18 6.42 -0.16 19.77
N SER A 19 7.12 0.64 18.97
CA SER A 19 7.82 1.85 19.44
C SER A 19 6.85 3.00 19.71
N ASP A 20 7.40 4.12 20.14
CA ASP A 20 6.68 5.40 20.31
C ASP A 20 7.01 6.43 19.21
N THR A 21 7.66 5.99 18.13
CA THR A 21 8.12 6.83 17.03
C THR A 21 7.27 6.61 15.78
N CYS A 22 7.07 7.67 14.98
CA CYS A 22 6.46 7.61 13.67
C CYS A 22 7.56 7.53 12.59
N TYR A 23 7.51 6.51 11.75
CA TYR A 23 8.49 6.25 10.67
C TYR A 23 7.90 6.52 9.30
N HIS A 24 8.69 7.10 8.41
CA HIS A 24 8.33 7.31 7.01
C HIS A 24 8.82 6.14 6.15
N THR A 25 7.94 5.63 5.30
CA THR A 25 8.31 4.52 4.41
C THR A 25 9.13 4.99 3.22
N ALA A 26 10.15 4.21 2.84
CA ALA A 26 10.72 4.29 1.51
C ALA A 26 9.81 3.56 0.50
N SER A 27 9.53 4.18 -0.66
CA SER A 27 8.90 3.46 -1.78
C SER A 27 9.91 2.49 -2.38
N VAL A 28 9.67 1.19 -2.25
CA VAL A 28 10.48 0.13 -2.84
C VAL A 28 9.67 -0.59 -3.91
N PHE A 29 10.23 -0.73 -5.10
CA PHE A 29 9.51 -1.25 -6.27
C PHE A 29 10.33 -2.29 -7.05
N ASP A 30 11.63 -2.41 -6.71
CA ASP A 30 12.54 -3.38 -7.28
C ASP A 30 13.70 -3.68 -6.30
N PRO A 31 14.59 -4.66 -6.61
CA PRO A 31 15.74 -4.97 -5.78
C PRO A 31 16.71 -3.80 -5.54
N MET A 32 16.87 -2.89 -6.51
CA MET A 32 17.79 -1.75 -6.37
C MET A 32 17.23 -0.70 -5.44
N SER A 33 15.96 -0.33 -5.58
CA SER A 33 15.29 0.63 -4.70
C SER A 33 15.28 0.15 -3.23
N ALA A 34 15.11 -1.16 -2.99
CA ALA A 34 15.20 -1.72 -1.65
C ALA A 34 16.60 -1.62 -1.03
N ARG A 35 17.65 -1.86 -1.84
CA ARG A 35 19.04 -1.68 -1.38
C ARG A 35 19.38 -0.22 -1.10
N ILE A 36 18.98 0.68 -2.00
CA ILE A 36 19.19 2.12 -1.84
C ILE A 36 18.47 2.62 -0.57
N ALA A 37 17.23 2.19 -0.34
CA ALA A 37 16.50 2.57 0.85
C ALA A 37 17.20 2.12 2.13
N ALA A 38 17.71 0.88 2.18
CA ALA A 38 18.46 0.36 3.32
C ALA A 38 19.79 1.11 3.52
N ASP A 39 20.53 1.41 2.47
CA ASP A 39 21.81 2.15 2.52
C ASP A 39 21.63 3.58 3.01
N LEU A 40 20.49 4.22 2.66
CA LEU A 40 20.12 5.54 3.13
C LEU A 40 19.56 5.56 4.57
N GLY A 41 19.42 4.39 5.21
CA GLY A 41 19.01 4.29 6.60
C GLY A 41 17.49 4.35 6.82
N PHE A 42 16.68 4.06 5.81
CA PHE A 42 15.24 3.89 6.04
C PHE A 42 14.97 2.65 6.88
N GLU A 43 14.14 2.79 7.88
CA GLU A 43 13.77 1.73 8.81
C GLU A 43 12.72 0.77 8.22
N VAL A 44 11.93 1.23 7.25
CA VAL A 44 10.85 0.45 6.63
C VAL A 44 10.60 0.87 5.18
N GLY A 45 10.34 -0.11 4.32
CA GLY A 45 9.93 0.09 2.93
C GLY A 45 8.48 -0.30 2.70
N ILE A 46 7.89 0.23 1.63
CA ILE A 46 6.55 -0.11 1.13
C ILE A 46 6.59 -0.50 -0.34
N LEU A 47 6.09 -1.69 -0.67
CA LEU A 47 5.72 -2.09 -2.02
C LEU A 47 4.22 -1.81 -2.20
N GLY A 48 3.88 -0.75 -2.93
CA GLY A 48 2.50 -0.35 -3.21
C GLY A 48 1.90 -1.13 -4.38
N GLY A 49 0.61 -1.47 -4.31
CA GLY A 49 -0.13 -2.11 -5.40
C GLY A 49 -0.16 -1.24 -6.66
N SER A 50 -0.35 0.07 -6.52
CA SER A 50 -0.33 1.03 -7.64
C SER A 50 1.00 1.04 -8.39
N VAL A 51 2.12 1.06 -7.66
CA VAL A 51 3.45 1.00 -8.27
C VAL A 51 3.73 -0.36 -8.90
N ALA A 52 3.20 -1.43 -8.32
CA ALA A 52 3.30 -2.77 -8.90
C ALA A 52 2.57 -2.83 -10.25
N SER A 53 1.34 -2.31 -10.36
CA SER A 53 0.61 -2.20 -11.64
C SER A 53 1.41 -1.43 -12.68
N LEU A 54 1.96 -0.27 -12.32
CA LEU A 54 2.78 0.54 -13.22
C LEU A 54 4.04 -0.20 -13.68
N GLN A 55 4.76 -0.85 -12.77
CA GLN A 55 6.06 -1.46 -13.07
C GLN A 55 5.94 -2.79 -13.79
N VAL A 56 4.97 -3.61 -13.42
CA VAL A 56 4.82 -4.97 -13.96
C VAL A 56 4.00 -4.97 -15.24
N LEU A 57 2.93 -4.18 -15.29
CA LEU A 57 1.97 -4.17 -16.40
C LEU A 57 2.11 -2.95 -17.33
N GLY A 58 2.75 -1.86 -16.87
CA GLY A 58 2.67 -0.58 -17.57
C GLY A 58 1.24 -0.03 -17.63
N ALA A 59 0.38 -0.43 -16.70
CA ALA A 59 -1.04 -0.12 -16.66
C ALA A 59 -1.39 0.71 -15.41
N PRO A 60 -2.51 1.48 -15.45
CA PRO A 60 -2.97 2.20 -14.26
C PRO A 60 -3.47 1.25 -13.18
N ASP A 61 -3.62 1.78 -11.96
CA ASP A 61 -4.08 1.02 -10.80
C ASP A 61 -5.62 0.83 -10.83
N PHE A 62 -6.05 -0.20 -11.52
CA PHE A 62 -7.46 -0.65 -11.63
C PHE A 62 -7.65 -2.09 -11.11
N ALA A 63 -6.81 -2.52 -10.16
CA ALA A 63 -6.77 -3.89 -9.66
C ALA A 63 -6.60 -4.94 -10.78
N LEU A 64 -5.75 -4.62 -11.77
CA LEU A 64 -5.46 -5.49 -12.92
C LEU A 64 -4.37 -6.51 -12.62
N ILE A 65 -3.43 -6.16 -11.76
CA ILE A 65 -2.31 -7.03 -11.41
C ILE A 65 -2.81 -8.29 -10.66
N THR A 66 -2.26 -9.43 -11.02
CA THR A 66 -2.60 -10.69 -10.34
C THR A 66 -1.76 -10.89 -9.08
N LEU A 67 -2.27 -11.69 -8.13
CA LEU A 67 -1.48 -12.10 -6.97
C LEU A 67 -0.13 -12.71 -7.35
N SER A 68 -0.08 -13.51 -8.41
CA SER A 68 1.18 -14.19 -8.83
C SER A 68 2.23 -13.18 -9.30
N GLU A 69 1.84 -12.19 -10.08
CA GLU A 69 2.73 -11.13 -10.55
C GLU A 69 3.23 -10.27 -9.38
N PHE A 70 2.34 -9.90 -8.47
CA PHE A 70 2.69 -9.12 -7.28
C PHE A 70 3.63 -9.89 -6.34
N ALA A 71 3.33 -11.16 -6.05
CA ALA A 71 4.16 -12.02 -5.20
C ALA A 71 5.54 -12.30 -5.83
N GLU A 72 5.62 -12.40 -7.16
CA GLU A 72 6.90 -12.54 -7.87
C GLU A 72 7.76 -11.28 -7.72
N GLN A 73 7.16 -10.09 -7.86
CA GLN A 73 7.85 -8.82 -7.61
C GLN A 73 8.32 -8.73 -6.15
N ALA A 74 7.45 -9.01 -5.20
CA ALA A 74 7.78 -9.04 -3.77
C ALA A 74 8.94 -10.02 -3.47
N THR A 75 8.94 -11.20 -4.10
CA THR A 75 10.02 -12.20 -3.98
C THR A 75 11.36 -11.66 -4.46
N ARG A 76 11.38 -10.93 -5.59
CA ARG A 76 12.63 -10.31 -6.10
C ARG A 76 13.18 -9.28 -5.13
N ILE A 77 12.31 -8.47 -4.51
CA ILE A 77 12.65 -7.49 -3.48
C ILE A 77 13.14 -8.22 -2.22
N GLY A 78 12.37 -9.19 -1.71
CA GLY A 78 12.65 -9.92 -0.48
C GLY A 78 13.99 -10.66 -0.46
N ARG A 79 14.48 -11.09 -1.64
CA ARG A 79 15.81 -11.73 -1.76
C ARG A 79 16.97 -10.82 -1.38
N VAL A 80 16.81 -9.51 -1.45
CA VAL A 80 17.90 -8.54 -1.27
C VAL A 80 17.61 -7.49 -0.20
N ALA A 81 16.38 -7.40 0.28
CA ALA A 81 15.97 -6.43 1.27
C ALA A 81 16.78 -6.59 2.57
N GLN A 82 17.25 -5.47 3.11
CA GLN A 82 17.93 -5.37 4.40
C GLN A 82 17.16 -4.46 5.37
N LEU A 83 15.93 -4.10 5.01
CA LEU A 83 14.93 -3.40 5.81
C LEU A 83 13.61 -4.17 5.69
N PRO A 84 12.74 -4.13 6.71
CA PRO A 84 11.40 -4.71 6.61
C PRO A 84 10.60 -4.03 5.49
N VAL A 85 9.92 -4.83 4.66
CA VAL A 85 9.06 -4.34 3.58
C VAL A 85 7.61 -4.67 3.90
N ILE A 86 6.77 -3.65 3.85
CA ILE A 86 5.31 -3.77 3.88
C ILE A 86 4.84 -4.00 2.44
N ALA A 87 3.94 -4.95 2.22
CA ALA A 87 3.28 -5.14 0.93
C ALA A 87 1.84 -4.61 1.00
N ASP A 88 1.46 -3.77 0.06
CA ASP A 88 0.08 -3.38 -0.13
C ASP A 88 -0.63 -4.47 -0.95
N ALA A 89 -1.32 -5.37 -0.26
CA ALA A 89 -1.97 -6.51 -0.89
C ALA A 89 -3.41 -6.21 -1.36
N ASP A 90 -3.72 -4.93 -1.61
CA ASP A 90 -5.04 -4.47 -2.05
C ASP A 90 -6.17 -5.12 -1.23
N HIS A 91 -7.22 -5.60 -1.90
CA HIS A 91 -8.36 -6.30 -1.30
C HIS A 91 -8.08 -7.77 -0.94
N GLY A 92 -6.82 -8.24 -1.06
CA GLY A 92 -6.42 -9.63 -0.86
C GLY A 92 -6.72 -10.55 -2.06
N TYR A 93 -6.87 -9.97 -3.25
CA TYR A 93 -7.08 -10.64 -4.56
C TYR A 93 -8.34 -11.51 -4.63
N GLY A 94 -9.37 -11.18 -3.84
CA GLY A 94 -10.68 -11.83 -3.89
C GLY A 94 -11.36 -11.96 -2.53
N ASN A 95 -12.03 -13.09 -2.28
CA ASN A 95 -12.72 -13.36 -1.02
C ASN A 95 -11.75 -13.86 0.08
N ALA A 96 -12.27 -14.24 1.25
CA ALA A 96 -11.47 -14.70 2.38
C ALA A 96 -10.55 -15.90 2.05
N LEU A 97 -10.95 -16.80 1.16
CA LEU A 97 -10.10 -17.94 0.74
C LEU A 97 -8.95 -17.47 -0.16
N ASN A 98 -9.19 -16.47 -1.00
CA ASN A 98 -8.12 -15.83 -1.78
C ASN A 98 -7.13 -15.11 -0.87
N VAL A 99 -7.62 -14.43 0.17
CA VAL A 99 -6.79 -13.81 1.20
C VAL A 99 -5.87 -14.84 1.86
N MET A 100 -6.36 -16.01 2.23
CA MET A 100 -5.50 -17.07 2.79
C MET A 100 -4.34 -17.43 1.85
N ARG A 101 -4.61 -17.56 0.56
CA ARG A 101 -3.56 -17.79 -0.44
C ARG A 101 -2.59 -16.60 -0.54
N THR A 102 -3.11 -15.38 -0.53
CA THR A 102 -2.31 -14.14 -0.57
C THR A 102 -1.31 -14.10 0.58
N ILE A 103 -1.74 -14.44 1.79
CA ILE A 103 -0.86 -14.53 2.96
C ILE A 103 0.27 -15.52 2.73
N VAL A 104 -0.04 -16.73 2.28
CA VAL A 104 0.96 -17.78 2.04
C VAL A 104 2.00 -17.37 1.00
N GLU A 105 1.57 -16.76 -0.11
CA GLU A 105 2.49 -16.34 -1.17
C GLU A 105 3.37 -15.16 -0.73
N LEU A 106 2.81 -14.15 -0.05
CA LEU A 106 3.57 -12.98 0.40
C LEU A 106 4.46 -13.30 1.60
N GLU A 107 4.04 -14.21 2.49
CA GLU A 107 4.91 -14.70 3.56
C GLU A 107 6.16 -15.38 3.01
N ARG A 108 6.00 -16.23 1.96
CA ARG A 108 7.11 -16.88 1.25
C ARG A 108 7.98 -15.88 0.49
N ALA A 109 7.39 -14.82 -0.05
CA ALA A 109 8.11 -13.74 -0.71
C ALA A 109 9.01 -12.94 0.26
N GLY A 110 8.84 -13.08 1.58
CA GLY A 110 9.68 -12.46 2.59
C GLY A 110 9.21 -11.10 3.06
N VAL A 111 7.96 -10.71 2.82
CA VAL A 111 7.42 -9.46 3.35
C VAL A 111 7.35 -9.50 4.88
N ALA A 112 7.53 -8.34 5.51
CA ALA A 112 7.49 -8.20 6.96
C ALA A 112 6.08 -7.90 7.49
N ALA A 113 5.29 -7.21 6.69
CA ALA A 113 3.90 -6.88 6.96
C ALA A 113 3.13 -6.76 5.67
N LEU A 114 1.81 -6.84 5.73
CA LEU A 114 0.95 -6.53 4.60
C LEU A 114 -0.32 -5.83 5.03
N THR A 115 -0.87 -5.01 4.14
CA THR A 115 -2.21 -4.43 4.29
C THR A 115 -3.23 -5.23 3.51
N ILE A 116 -4.44 -5.37 4.06
CA ILE A 116 -5.62 -5.87 3.35
C ILE A 116 -6.71 -4.83 3.51
N GLU A 117 -7.18 -4.29 2.39
CA GLU A 117 -8.20 -3.26 2.40
C GLU A 117 -9.61 -3.80 2.19
N ASP A 118 -10.55 -2.98 2.64
CA ASP A 118 -11.97 -3.25 2.55
C ASP A 118 -12.67 -2.51 1.38
N THR A 119 -11.90 -1.98 0.44
CA THR A 119 -12.45 -1.48 -0.82
C THR A 119 -13.01 -2.63 -1.65
N LEU A 120 -14.16 -2.39 -2.29
CA LEU A 120 -14.80 -3.38 -3.15
C LEU A 120 -14.07 -3.45 -4.49
N LEU A 121 -13.01 -4.26 -4.54
CA LEU A 121 -12.15 -4.46 -5.70
C LEU A 121 -12.20 -5.90 -6.22
N PRO A 122 -11.96 -6.13 -7.52
CA PRO A 122 -12.03 -5.11 -8.57
C PRO A 122 -13.42 -4.47 -8.63
N ALA A 123 -13.52 -3.25 -9.19
CA ALA A 123 -14.81 -2.57 -9.32
C ALA A 123 -15.86 -3.48 -9.97
N GLN A 124 -17.02 -3.63 -9.34
CA GLN A 124 -18.06 -4.52 -9.82
C GLN A 124 -18.98 -3.81 -10.81
N PHE A 125 -19.60 -4.60 -11.70
CA PHE A 125 -20.58 -4.08 -12.66
C PHE A 125 -21.68 -3.28 -11.95
N GLY A 126 -21.91 -2.05 -12.39
CA GLY A 126 -22.91 -1.15 -11.83
C GLY A 126 -22.60 -0.58 -10.44
N ARG A 127 -21.37 -0.77 -9.92
CA ARG A 127 -20.94 -0.26 -8.62
C ARG A 127 -19.83 0.78 -8.78
N LYS A 128 -19.69 1.66 -7.78
CA LYS A 128 -18.60 2.64 -7.75
C LYS A 128 -17.29 1.99 -7.25
N SER A 129 -16.17 2.41 -7.79
CA SER A 129 -14.84 1.93 -7.38
C SER A 129 -14.44 2.31 -5.94
N THR A 130 -15.18 3.22 -5.30
CA THR A 130 -14.95 3.65 -3.92
C THR A 130 -15.84 2.96 -2.90
N ASP A 131 -16.75 2.06 -3.33
CA ASP A 131 -17.59 1.31 -2.41
C ASP A 131 -16.74 0.42 -1.50
N LEU A 132 -17.14 0.28 -0.24
CA LEU A 132 -16.52 -0.65 0.69
C LEU A 132 -17.35 -1.94 0.80
N ILE A 133 -16.67 -3.05 1.05
CA ILE A 133 -17.33 -4.31 1.45
C ILE A 133 -17.98 -4.15 2.82
N THR A 134 -18.88 -5.07 3.17
CA THR A 134 -19.47 -5.08 4.51
C THR A 134 -18.40 -5.29 5.59
N VAL A 135 -18.63 -4.74 6.78
CA VAL A 135 -17.70 -4.95 7.92
C VAL A 135 -17.55 -6.44 8.23
N ALA A 136 -18.64 -7.20 8.16
CA ALA A 136 -18.62 -8.65 8.40
C ALA A 136 -17.71 -9.38 7.42
N GLU A 137 -17.72 -9.00 6.13
CA GLU A 137 -16.82 -9.54 5.12
C GLU A 137 -15.37 -9.15 5.39
N GLY A 138 -15.11 -7.86 5.72
CA GLY A 138 -13.77 -7.40 6.09
C GLY A 138 -13.21 -8.13 7.31
N VAL A 139 -14.01 -8.31 8.37
CA VAL A 139 -13.66 -9.13 9.54
C VAL A 139 -13.33 -10.57 9.14
N GLY A 140 -14.12 -11.15 8.22
CA GLY A 140 -13.88 -12.49 7.69
C GLY A 140 -12.52 -12.59 6.98
N LYS A 141 -12.17 -11.60 6.14
CA LYS A 141 -10.87 -11.51 5.47
C LYS A 141 -9.70 -11.41 6.46
N ILE A 142 -9.80 -10.54 7.48
CA ILE A 142 -8.74 -10.39 8.50
C ILE A 142 -8.56 -11.70 9.28
N ARG A 143 -9.64 -12.37 9.70
CA ARG A 143 -9.54 -13.67 10.39
C ARG A 143 -8.91 -14.74 9.51
N ALA A 144 -9.29 -14.79 8.22
CA ALA A 144 -8.70 -15.72 7.26
C ALA A 144 -7.19 -15.46 7.05
N ALA A 145 -6.78 -14.19 7.01
CA ALA A 145 -5.38 -13.79 6.93
C ALA A 145 -4.58 -14.29 8.15
N LEU A 146 -5.11 -14.08 9.34
CA LEU A 146 -4.48 -14.51 10.60
C LEU A 146 -4.38 -16.02 10.71
N GLU A 147 -5.38 -16.77 10.25
CA GLU A 147 -5.38 -18.23 10.24
C GLU A 147 -4.36 -18.81 9.25
N ALA A 148 -4.20 -18.16 8.10
CA ALA A 148 -3.27 -18.63 7.06
C ALA A 148 -1.79 -18.29 7.36
N ARG A 149 -1.55 -17.36 8.25
CA ARG A 149 -0.21 -16.88 8.62
C ARG A 149 0.55 -17.95 9.42
N CYS A 150 1.68 -18.44 8.89
CA CYS A 150 2.55 -19.39 9.60
C CYS A 150 3.50 -18.70 10.56
N ASP A 151 4.16 -17.64 10.12
CA ASP A 151 5.08 -16.85 10.96
C ASP A 151 4.33 -15.70 11.65
N LYS A 152 4.12 -15.83 12.96
CA LYS A 152 3.41 -14.83 13.77
C LYS A 152 4.09 -13.48 13.82
N GLU A 153 5.37 -13.39 13.45
CA GLU A 153 6.08 -12.10 13.36
C GLU A 153 5.64 -11.28 12.13
N MET A 154 5.11 -11.90 11.08
CA MET A 154 4.54 -11.17 9.95
C MET A 154 3.28 -10.41 10.42
N ALA A 155 3.22 -9.08 10.23
CA ALA A 155 2.09 -8.29 10.68
C ALA A 155 0.97 -8.26 9.62
N ILE A 156 -0.28 -8.42 10.07
CA ILE A 156 -1.49 -8.27 9.25
C ILE A 156 -2.16 -6.95 9.64
N ILE A 157 -2.22 -6.01 8.71
CA ILE A 157 -2.75 -4.67 8.93
C ILE A 157 -4.06 -4.52 8.15
N ALA A 158 -5.14 -4.22 8.85
CA ALA A 158 -6.42 -3.95 8.19
C ALA A 158 -6.41 -2.51 7.65
N ARG A 159 -6.72 -2.33 6.36
CA ARG A 159 -6.76 -1.02 5.70
C ARG A 159 -8.19 -0.62 5.39
N THR A 160 -8.53 0.66 5.63
CA THR A 160 -9.83 1.24 5.28
C THR A 160 -9.70 2.70 4.85
N HIS A 161 -10.70 3.20 4.13
CA HIS A 161 -10.73 4.58 3.67
C HIS A 161 -11.53 5.47 4.63
N ALA A 162 -10.84 6.25 5.46
CA ALA A 162 -11.44 7.10 6.49
C ALA A 162 -12.21 8.32 5.96
N GLY A 163 -12.00 8.71 4.70
CA GLY A 163 -12.57 9.93 4.12
C GLY A 163 -13.94 9.78 3.44
N ILE A 164 -14.46 8.56 3.28
CA ILE A 164 -15.66 8.29 2.47
C ILE A 164 -16.92 7.94 3.29
N LEU A 165 -16.75 7.66 4.57
CA LEU A 165 -17.85 7.36 5.48
C LEU A 165 -17.88 8.36 6.64
N PRO A 166 -19.03 8.50 7.34
CA PRO A 166 -19.07 9.23 8.61
C PRO A 166 -18.08 8.66 9.63
N VAL A 167 -17.47 9.53 10.44
CA VAL A 167 -16.41 9.14 11.37
C VAL A 167 -16.85 8.02 12.33
N GLN A 168 -18.10 8.02 12.78
CA GLN A 168 -18.64 6.97 13.67
C GLN A 168 -18.69 5.59 13.00
N GLU A 169 -18.92 5.54 11.70
CA GLU A 169 -18.88 4.28 10.95
C GLU A 169 -17.44 3.80 10.78
N ILE A 170 -16.49 4.71 10.55
CA ILE A 170 -15.06 4.37 10.50
C ILE A 170 -14.58 3.83 11.85
N ILE A 171 -14.96 4.47 12.97
CA ILE A 171 -14.65 4.00 14.32
C ILE A 171 -15.22 2.60 14.54
N SER A 172 -16.49 2.39 14.21
CA SER A 172 -17.12 1.07 14.33
C SER A 172 -16.38 0.01 13.51
N ARG A 173 -16.01 0.32 12.27
CA ARG A 173 -15.32 -0.57 11.35
C ARG A 173 -13.91 -0.93 11.85
N THR A 174 -13.11 0.06 12.17
CA THR A 174 -11.71 -0.13 12.62
C THR A 174 -11.64 -0.90 13.95
N ARG A 175 -12.56 -0.62 14.87
CA ARG A 175 -12.68 -1.40 16.12
C ARG A 175 -12.98 -2.88 15.87
N GLN A 176 -13.87 -3.20 14.92
CA GLN A 176 -14.18 -4.58 14.59
C GLN A 176 -12.99 -5.29 13.94
N TYR A 177 -12.18 -4.60 13.14
CA TYR A 177 -10.94 -5.15 12.60
C TYR A 177 -9.90 -5.39 13.70
N GLN A 178 -9.73 -4.46 14.63
CA GLN A 178 -8.90 -4.67 15.82
C GLN A 178 -9.39 -5.87 16.65
N GLN A 179 -10.70 -5.98 16.90
CA GLN A 179 -11.28 -7.12 17.63
C GLN A 179 -11.15 -8.46 16.88
N ALA A 180 -11.07 -8.42 15.55
CA ALA A 180 -10.78 -9.59 14.74
C ALA A 180 -9.33 -10.08 14.89
N GLY A 181 -8.45 -9.27 15.47
CA GLY A 181 -7.05 -9.58 15.74
C GLY A 181 -6.06 -8.94 14.76
N ALA A 182 -6.46 -7.94 13.97
CA ALA A 182 -5.51 -7.18 13.15
C ALA A 182 -4.38 -6.61 14.00
N ASP A 183 -3.14 -6.76 13.53
CA ASP A 183 -1.95 -6.28 14.24
C ASP A 183 -1.80 -4.75 14.19
N GLY A 184 -2.50 -4.09 13.28
CA GLY A 184 -2.57 -2.64 13.13
C GLY A 184 -3.71 -2.22 12.21
N ILE A 185 -3.98 -0.92 12.18
CA ILE A 185 -4.97 -0.31 11.30
C ILE A 185 -4.29 0.68 10.37
N CYS A 186 -4.47 0.52 9.06
CA CYS A 186 -4.06 1.47 8.05
C CYS A 186 -5.24 2.31 7.58
N MET A 187 -5.08 3.61 7.52
CA MET A 187 -6.12 4.53 7.07
C MET A 187 -5.64 5.39 5.90
N VAL A 188 -6.49 5.48 4.89
CA VAL A 188 -6.37 6.40 3.76
C VAL A 188 -7.44 7.49 3.90
N GLY A 189 -7.16 8.70 3.46
CA GLY A 189 -8.15 9.77 3.44
C GLY A 189 -8.46 10.40 4.81
N VAL A 190 -7.56 10.28 5.77
CA VAL A 190 -7.60 11.08 7.01
C VAL A 190 -7.37 12.54 6.63
N LYS A 191 -8.24 13.43 7.07
CA LYS A 191 -8.28 14.84 6.62
C LYS A 191 -7.26 15.70 7.32
N ASP A 192 -7.23 15.62 8.66
CA ASP A 192 -6.46 16.43 9.58
C ASP A 192 -6.30 15.72 10.93
N PHE A 193 -5.63 16.36 11.88
CA PHE A 193 -5.41 15.81 13.20
C PHE A 193 -6.69 15.63 14.01
N ASP A 194 -7.67 16.52 13.89
CA ASP A 194 -8.93 16.41 14.63
C ASP A 194 -9.72 15.18 14.16
N HIS A 195 -9.69 14.90 12.86
CA HIS A 195 -10.29 13.67 12.30
C HIS A 195 -9.53 12.42 12.75
N LEU A 196 -8.19 12.47 12.78
CA LEU A 196 -7.35 11.36 13.26
C LEU A 196 -7.62 11.07 14.73
N GLU A 197 -7.64 12.09 15.59
CA GLU A 197 -7.81 11.99 17.03
C GLU A 197 -9.14 11.31 17.38
N GLN A 198 -10.25 11.73 16.73
CA GLN A 198 -11.56 11.11 16.91
C GLN A 198 -11.58 9.60 16.64
N ILE A 199 -10.72 9.12 15.71
CA ILE A 199 -10.66 7.69 15.39
C ILE A 199 -9.66 6.98 16.32
N ALA A 200 -8.48 7.57 16.52
CA ALA A 200 -7.37 6.98 17.24
C ALA A 200 -7.68 6.70 18.71
N GLU A 201 -8.44 7.56 19.39
CA GLU A 201 -8.84 7.38 20.79
C GLU A 201 -9.66 6.09 21.06
N HIS A 202 -10.19 5.48 20.01
CA HIS A 202 -10.96 4.23 20.09
C HIS A 202 -10.15 2.98 19.73
N LEU A 203 -8.86 3.13 19.43
CA LEU A 203 -7.99 2.05 18.99
C LEU A 203 -6.81 1.88 19.96
N SER A 204 -6.36 0.64 20.12
CA SER A 204 -5.23 0.28 20.97
C SER A 204 -4.10 -0.43 20.19
N VAL A 205 -4.30 -0.66 18.90
CA VAL A 205 -3.26 -1.20 18.00
C VAL A 205 -2.56 -0.06 17.28
N PRO A 206 -1.31 -0.25 16.83
CA PRO A 206 -0.58 0.73 16.05
C PRO A 206 -1.33 1.17 14.80
N LEU A 207 -1.16 2.44 14.45
CA LEU A 207 -1.77 3.04 13.26
C LEU A 207 -0.72 3.23 12.15
N MET A 208 -1.18 3.09 10.93
CA MET A 208 -0.46 3.41 9.71
C MET A 208 -1.32 4.38 8.88
N LEU A 209 -0.72 5.42 8.33
CA LEU A 209 -1.44 6.41 7.52
C LEU A 209 -0.89 6.49 6.11
N VAL A 210 -1.77 6.52 5.14
CA VAL A 210 -1.45 6.94 3.77
C VAL A 210 -1.81 8.41 3.65
N THR A 211 -0.80 9.27 3.69
CA THR A 211 -0.96 10.73 3.78
C THR A 211 -0.94 11.41 2.42
N TYR A 212 -0.29 10.80 1.43
CA TYR A 212 -0.02 11.43 0.12
C TYR A 212 0.57 12.84 0.25
N GLY A 213 1.40 13.06 1.29
CA GLY A 213 2.01 14.35 1.56
C GLY A 213 1.04 15.43 2.07
N ASN A 214 -0.09 15.05 2.66
CA ASN A 214 -1.07 15.97 3.23
C ASN A 214 -0.39 16.93 4.24
N PRO A 215 -0.34 18.24 3.97
CA PRO A 215 0.37 19.19 4.85
C PRO A 215 -0.28 19.33 6.23
N LEU A 216 -1.54 18.94 6.40
CA LEU A 216 -2.26 19.01 7.67
C LEU A 216 -1.91 17.83 8.61
N LEU A 217 -1.08 16.89 8.17
CA LEU A 217 -0.64 15.72 8.94
C LEU A 217 0.91 15.63 9.04
N ARG A 218 1.61 16.78 8.97
CA ARG A 218 3.09 16.83 8.96
C ARG A 218 3.72 17.12 10.33
N ASP A 219 3.17 16.58 11.39
CA ASP A 219 3.77 16.64 12.73
C ASP A 219 4.00 15.22 13.25
N ASP A 220 5.20 14.70 13.04
CA ASP A 220 5.56 13.33 13.40
C ASP A 220 5.41 13.05 14.89
N LYS A 221 5.69 14.05 15.74
CA LYS A 221 5.52 13.93 17.19
C LYS A 221 4.05 13.74 17.54
N ARG A 222 3.16 14.60 17.00
CA ARG A 222 1.72 14.47 17.20
C ARG A 222 1.16 13.19 16.59
N LEU A 223 1.65 12.77 15.42
CA LEU A 223 1.32 11.48 14.85
C LEU A 223 1.68 10.32 15.79
N ALA A 224 2.91 10.34 16.32
CA ALA A 224 3.38 9.32 17.26
C ALA A 224 2.57 9.29 18.56
N GLU A 225 2.21 10.46 19.12
CA GLU A 225 1.33 10.59 20.29
C GLU A 225 -0.07 10.00 20.06
N LEU A 226 -0.59 10.06 18.82
CA LEU A 226 -1.86 9.48 18.40
C LEU A 226 -1.76 8.00 17.99
N GLY A 227 -0.61 7.36 18.22
CA GLY A 227 -0.43 5.94 17.93
C GLY A 227 -0.02 5.61 16.49
N VAL A 228 0.26 6.61 15.65
CA VAL A 228 0.77 6.38 14.30
C VAL A 228 2.24 5.95 14.38
N ARG A 229 2.55 4.83 13.77
CA ARG A 229 3.91 4.26 13.73
C ARG A 229 4.52 4.29 12.35
N VAL A 230 3.69 4.33 11.31
CA VAL A 230 4.15 4.33 9.92
C VAL A 230 3.32 5.30 9.09
N THR A 231 3.99 6.10 8.27
CA THR A 231 3.35 6.94 7.25
C THR A 231 3.84 6.59 5.86
N ILE A 232 2.94 6.71 4.88
CA ILE A 232 3.22 6.57 3.45
C ILE A 232 2.87 7.89 2.78
N ASP A 233 3.89 8.61 2.31
CA ASP A 233 3.71 9.90 1.60
C ASP A 233 3.54 9.72 0.08
N GLY A 234 3.64 8.49 -0.41
CA GLY A 234 3.49 8.16 -1.82
C GLY A 234 4.77 7.58 -2.43
N HIS A 235 4.81 7.54 -3.76
CA HIS A 235 5.83 6.82 -4.52
C HIS A 235 6.74 7.75 -5.34
N GLY A 236 7.15 8.88 -4.75
CA GLY A 236 7.97 9.90 -5.41
C GLY A 236 9.24 9.35 -6.06
N ALA A 237 9.91 8.37 -5.42
CA ALA A 237 11.12 7.75 -5.96
C ALA A 237 10.84 6.99 -7.28
N TYR A 238 9.70 6.29 -7.40
CA TYR A 238 9.31 5.61 -8.63
C TYR A 238 9.01 6.60 -9.76
N PHE A 239 8.25 7.65 -9.48
CA PHE A 239 7.95 8.70 -10.46
C PHE A 239 9.21 9.45 -10.92
N ALA A 240 10.16 9.69 -10.01
CA ALA A 240 11.46 10.25 -10.38
C ALA A 240 12.24 9.31 -11.33
N ALA A 241 12.18 7.99 -11.12
CA ALA A 241 12.82 7.02 -12.01
C ALA A 241 12.19 7.02 -13.42
N ILE A 242 10.86 7.14 -13.54
CA ILE A 242 10.18 7.30 -14.85
C ILE A 242 10.68 8.56 -15.55
N LYS A 243 10.74 9.69 -14.86
CA LYS A 243 11.21 10.96 -15.42
C LYS A 243 12.66 10.87 -15.90
N ALA A 244 13.54 10.31 -15.07
CA ALA A 244 14.95 10.13 -15.42
C ALA A 244 15.13 9.20 -16.62
N THR A 245 14.35 8.12 -16.69
CA THR A 245 14.36 7.19 -17.84
C THR A 245 13.94 7.90 -19.11
N TYR A 246 12.85 8.66 -19.07
CA TYR A 246 12.37 9.42 -20.21
C TYR A 246 13.41 10.43 -20.72
N ASP A 247 13.99 11.22 -19.81
CA ASP A 247 14.96 12.25 -20.15
C ASP A 247 16.22 11.63 -20.77
N SER A 248 16.74 10.54 -20.20
CA SER A 248 17.93 9.85 -20.71
C SER A 248 17.70 9.24 -22.10
N LEU A 249 16.56 8.59 -22.32
CA LEU A 249 16.23 8.01 -23.64
C LEU A 249 16.00 9.09 -24.70
N ARG A 250 15.39 10.19 -24.32
CA ARG A 250 15.19 11.35 -25.19
C ARG A 250 16.53 11.98 -25.62
N GLU A 251 17.46 12.13 -24.67
CA GLU A 251 18.80 12.61 -24.95
C GLU A 251 19.55 11.69 -25.94
N GLN A 252 19.50 10.36 -25.69
CA GLN A 252 20.11 9.38 -26.59
C GLN A 252 19.54 9.44 -28.02
N ARG A 253 18.28 9.78 -28.19
CA ARG A 253 17.62 9.96 -29.49
C ARG A 253 17.88 11.33 -30.11
N GLN A 254 18.60 12.23 -29.44
CA GLN A 254 18.89 13.60 -29.90
C GLN A 254 17.59 14.38 -30.24
N ILE A 255 16.49 14.10 -29.56
CA ILE A 255 15.22 14.82 -29.71
C ILE A 255 15.33 16.14 -28.95
N LEU A 256 16.19 17.04 -29.46
CA LEU A 256 16.51 18.32 -28.79
C LEU A 256 15.51 19.44 -29.10
N THR A 257 14.61 19.23 -30.08
CA THR A 257 13.76 20.30 -30.61
C THR A 257 12.47 20.55 -29.85
N GLN A 258 12.15 19.76 -28.85
CA GLN A 258 11.03 20.00 -27.96
C GLN A 258 11.51 19.87 -26.51
N THR A 259 11.60 20.97 -25.80
CA THR A 259 11.62 20.95 -24.34
C THR A 259 10.28 20.41 -23.87
N SER A 260 10.17 19.11 -23.75
CA SER A 260 9.04 18.51 -23.07
C SER A 260 9.34 18.62 -21.58
N ASP A 261 8.83 19.65 -20.96
CA ASP A 261 8.81 19.81 -19.49
C ASP A 261 7.73 18.93 -18.83
N LEU A 262 7.43 17.76 -19.47
CA LEU A 262 6.47 16.83 -18.94
C LEU A 262 6.90 16.39 -17.54
N SER A 263 6.01 16.57 -16.58
CA SER A 263 6.15 16.06 -15.23
C SER A 263 6.11 14.52 -15.23
N ALA A 264 6.59 13.91 -14.18
CA ALA A 264 6.50 12.46 -14.01
C ALA A 264 5.04 11.96 -14.03
N THR A 265 4.09 12.75 -13.54
CA THR A 265 2.65 12.44 -13.58
C THR A 265 2.13 12.43 -15.02
N GLU A 266 2.44 13.44 -15.83
CA GLU A 266 2.04 13.51 -17.23
C GLU A 266 2.66 12.37 -18.07
N LEU A 267 3.92 12.03 -17.81
CA LEU A 267 4.56 10.88 -18.44
C LEU A 267 3.86 9.56 -18.06
N THR A 268 3.56 9.37 -16.79
CA THR A 268 2.84 8.19 -16.33
C THR A 268 1.48 8.09 -17.03
N HIS A 269 0.70 9.17 -17.07
CA HIS A 269 -0.58 9.22 -17.80
C HIS A 269 -0.42 8.88 -19.28
N THR A 270 0.58 9.46 -19.95
CA THR A 270 0.83 9.22 -21.37
C THR A 270 1.08 7.74 -21.67
N TYR A 271 1.87 7.05 -20.83
CA TYR A 271 2.29 5.68 -21.11
C TYR A 271 1.37 4.60 -20.52
N THR A 272 0.52 4.93 -19.54
CA THR A 272 -0.45 3.99 -18.98
C THR A 272 -1.86 4.17 -19.53
N GLN A 273 -2.14 5.28 -20.21
CA GLN A 273 -3.42 5.57 -20.90
C GLN A 273 -4.67 5.36 -20.02
N PRO A 274 -4.73 5.92 -18.81
CA PRO A 274 -5.83 5.66 -17.87
C PRO A 274 -7.21 6.06 -18.44
N GLU A 275 -7.27 7.05 -19.35
CA GLU A 275 -8.48 7.49 -20.00
C GLU A 275 -9.11 6.38 -20.87
N GLU A 276 -8.30 5.52 -21.50
CA GLU A 276 -8.82 4.36 -22.24
C GLU A 276 -9.47 3.35 -21.29
N TYR A 277 -8.84 3.09 -20.15
CA TYR A 277 -9.40 2.18 -19.15
C TYR A 277 -10.68 2.73 -18.52
N ILE A 278 -10.75 4.05 -18.27
CA ILE A 278 -11.98 4.73 -17.81
C ILE A 278 -13.08 4.56 -18.84
N ARG A 279 -12.80 4.82 -20.11
CA ARG A 279 -13.76 4.64 -21.21
C ARG A 279 -14.25 3.19 -21.30
N TYR A 280 -13.37 2.20 -21.18
CA TYR A 280 -13.76 0.79 -21.16
C TYR A 280 -14.60 0.44 -19.92
N ALA A 281 -14.27 0.99 -18.76
CA ALA A 281 -15.07 0.80 -17.57
C ALA A 281 -16.48 1.38 -17.72
N GLU A 282 -16.62 2.58 -18.30
CA GLU A 282 -17.92 3.19 -18.63
C GLU A 282 -18.70 2.36 -19.65
N GLU A 283 -18.03 1.83 -20.68
CA GLU A 283 -18.67 1.07 -21.75
C GLU A 283 -19.12 -0.33 -21.28
N PHE A 284 -18.30 -1.03 -20.52
CA PHE A 284 -18.47 -2.45 -20.20
C PHE A 284 -18.93 -2.73 -18.79
N MET A 285 -18.77 -1.78 -17.86
CA MET A 285 -19.05 -1.99 -16.42
C MET A 285 -20.20 -1.14 -15.88
N SER A 286 -20.82 -0.26 -16.68
CA SER A 286 -21.97 0.51 -16.27
C SER A 286 -23.29 -0.09 -16.78
N VAL A 287 -24.37 0.12 -16.02
CA VAL A 287 -25.73 -0.15 -16.50
C VAL A 287 -26.07 0.94 -17.53
N LYS A 288 -26.25 0.55 -18.80
CA LYS A 288 -26.82 1.47 -19.81
C LYS A 288 -28.31 1.57 -19.53
N GLU A 289 -28.81 2.78 -19.23
CA GLU A 289 -30.23 3.08 -19.13
C GLU A 289 -30.92 2.91 -20.51
#